data_a4d4e9ecae0e4324df5b21af80461dfd
#
_entry.id   a4d4e9ecae0e4324df5b21af80461dfd
#
_cell.length_a   1.000
_cell.length_b   1.000
_cell.length_c   1.000
_cell.angle_alpha   90.00
_cell.angle_beta   90.00
_cell.angle_gamma   90.00
#
_symmetry.space_group_name_H-M   'P 1'
#
loop_
_entity.id
_entity.type
_entity.pdbx_description
1 polymer ?
#
loop_
_entity_poly.entity_id
_entity_poly.type
_entity_poly.pdbx_seq_one_letter_code
_entity_poly.pdbx_strand_id
1 'polypeptide(L)' 'MRLLFTLLSLFSLLTAHTYNYTGMTCGNKHKCSEMKSCEEAYFYLEVCGVKRLDRDKDGIPCEKLCK' A
#
# COMPACT_ATOMS: atom_id res chain seq x y z
N MET A 1 -0.32 33.72 -24.03
CA MET A 1 -0.43 33.36 -23.62
C MET A 1 -0.42 32.78 -22.79
N ARG A 2 -0.58 32.59 -22.51
CA ARG A 2 -0.64 32.20 -21.81
C ARG A 2 -1.08 31.32 -21.28
N LEU A 3 -1.38 30.86 -21.23
CA LEU A 3 -1.90 30.17 -20.74
C LEU A 3 -1.71 28.99 -20.51
N LEU A 4 -1.54 28.51 -20.40
CA LEU A 4 -1.44 27.49 -20.33
C LEU A 4 -0.99 26.84 -19.36
N PHE A 5 -0.71 26.81 -18.85
CA PHE A 5 -0.23 26.25 -17.93
C PHE A 5 -0.92 25.83 -17.04
N THR A 6 -1.37 25.75 -16.90
CA THR A 6 -2.18 25.61 -16.17
C THR A 6 -2.48 24.35 -15.93
N LEU A 7 -2.54 23.81 -16.27
CA LEU A 7 -2.91 22.68 -16.13
C LEU A 7 -2.25 21.85 -15.44
N LEU A 8 -1.73 21.65 -15.30
CA LEU A 8 -1.05 20.90 -14.78
C LEU A 8 -1.31 20.53 -13.57
N SER A 9 -1.50 20.75 -13.09
CA SER A 9 -1.67 20.59 -11.90
C SER A 9 -2.46 19.57 -11.51
N LEU A 10 -2.88 19.25 -11.60
CA LEU A 10 -3.63 18.48 -11.24
C LEU A 10 -3.27 17.29 -10.99
N PHE A 11 -3.09 16.79 -10.95
CA PHE A 11 -2.84 15.67 -10.81
C PHE A 11 -2.56 15.09 -9.70
N SER A 12 -2.39 15.10 -9.22
CA SER A 12 -1.95 14.70 -8.25
C SER A 12 -2.64 14.06 -7.34
N LEU A 13 -2.95 13.82 -7.11
CA LEU A 13 -3.50 13.38 -6.26
C LEU A 13 -3.64 12.31 -5.86
N LEU A 14 -3.71 11.68 -5.61
CA LEU A 14 -3.91 10.73 -5.40
C LEU A 14 -3.70 10.05 -4.42
N THR A 15 -3.54 9.73 -3.89
CA THR A 15 -3.30 9.16 -3.16
C THR A 15 -3.57 8.43 -2.24
N ALA A 16 -3.61 8.04 -1.91
CA ALA A 16 -4.01 7.11 -1.37
C ALA A 16 -3.56 6.76 -0.13
N HIS A 17 -3.38 5.68 0.32
CA HIS A 17 -2.94 5.49 1.50
C HIS A 17 -1.59 5.64 1.64
N THR A 18 -1.15 6.31 2.64
CA THR A 18 0.17 6.53 2.84
C THR A 18 0.46 6.00 4.15
N TYR A 19 0.88 4.82 4.29
CA TYR A 19 1.24 4.25 5.56
C TYR A 19 2.66 4.61 5.91
N ASN A 20 2.90 4.76 7.19
CA ASN A 20 4.23 5.07 7.66
C ASN A 20 4.90 3.77 8.09
N TYR A 21 5.86 3.34 7.34
CA TYR A 21 6.53 2.06 7.59
C TYR A 21 7.80 2.21 8.43
N THR A 22 7.97 3.37 9.04
CA THR A 22 9.17 3.61 9.84
C THR A 22 9.28 2.59 10.95
N GLY A 23 10.43 1.99 11.08
CA GLY A 23 10.66 1.02 12.14
C GLY A 23 10.25 -0.39 11.81
N MET A 24 9.62 -0.59 10.65
CA MET A 24 9.22 -1.92 10.25
C MET A 24 10.34 -2.59 9.48
N THR A 25 10.48 -3.89 9.65
CA THR A 25 11.47 -4.64 8.90
C THR A 25 10.80 -5.91 8.39
N CYS A 26 11.29 -6.38 7.26
CA CYS A 26 10.78 -7.60 6.69
C CYS A 26 11.26 -8.78 7.50
N GLY A 27 10.34 -9.60 7.94
CA GLY A 27 10.69 -10.79 8.68
C GLY A 27 10.27 -12.02 7.91
N ASN A 28 9.80 -13.02 8.62
CA ASN A 28 9.42 -14.27 7.99
C ASN A 28 7.92 -14.43 7.83
N LYS A 29 7.18 -13.37 7.92
CA LYS A 29 5.73 -13.45 7.84
C LYS A 29 5.29 -13.57 6.40
N HIS A 30 4.38 -14.48 6.16
CA HIS A 30 3.87 -14.71 4.82
C HIS A 30 2.36 -14.84 4.79
N LYS A 31 1.70 -14.82 5.93
CA LYS A 31 0.26 -15.06 5.99
C LYS A 31 -0.46 -13.92 6.65
N CYS A 32 -1.69 -13.70 6.22
CA CYS A 32 -2.48 -12.64 6.83
C CYS A 32 -2.72 -12.87 8.31
N SER A 33 -2.78 -14.12 8.73
CA SER A 33 -2.99 -14.41 10.14
C SER A 33 -1.81 -13.95 11.01
N GLU A 34 -0.68 -13.69 10.40
CA GLU A 34 0.50 -13.22 11.12
C GLU A 34 0.60 -11.71 11.16
N MET A 35 -0.29 -11.03 10.46
CA MET A 35 -0.27 -9.57 10.41
C MET A 35 -1.06 -8.99 11.56
N LYS A 36 -0.49 -7.99 12.21
CA LYS A 36 -1.15 -7.36 13.34
C LYS A 36 -2.08 -6.24 12.91
N SER A 37 -1.90 -5.72 11.72
CA SER A 37 -2.71 -4.61 11.26
C SER A 37 -2.70 -4.57 9.74
N CYS A 38 -3.61 -3.80 9.19
CA CYS A 38 -3.63 -3.61 7.74
C CYS A 38 -2.35 -2.91 7.29
N GLU A 39 -1.84 -2.00 8.10
CA GLU A 39 -0.61 -1.30 7.76
C GLU A 39 0.54 -2.28 7.60
N GLU A 40 0.65 -3.24 8.50
CA GLU A 40 1.71 -4.24 8.41
C GLU A 40 1.52 -5.10 7.16
N ALA A 41 0.27 -5.41 6.82
CA ALA A 41 0.01 -6.21 5.64
C ALA A 41 0.45 -5.47 4.38
N TYR A 42 0.18 -4.18 4.30
CA TYR A 42 0.63 -3.39 3.15
C TYR A 42 2.15 -3.32 3.11
N PHE A 43 2.78 -3.21 4.26
CA PHE A 43 4.23 -3.16 4.30
C PHE A 43 4.83 -4.45 3.72
N TYR A 44 4.32 -5.59 4.17
CA TYR A 44 4.84 -6.85 3.67
C TYR A 44 4.53 -7.05 2.19
N LEU A 45 3.38 -6.57 1.75
CA LEU A 45 3.02 -6.69 0.35
C LEU A 45 3.91 -5.81 -0.53
N GLU A 46 4.04 -4.55 -0.17
CA GLU A 46 4.68 -3.58 -1.04
C GLU A 46 6.18 -3.48 -0.87
N VAL A 47 6.66 -3.60 0.34
CA VAL A 47 8.08 -3.46 0.59
C VAL A 47 8.78 -4.81 0.60
N CYS A 48 8.18 -5.78 1.21
CA CYS A 48 8.81 -7.09 1.34
C CYS A 48 8.48 -8.04 0.20
N GLY A 49 7.55 -7.66 -0.65
CA GLY A 49 7.25 -8.46 -1.83
C GLY A 49 6.46 -9.73 -1.57
N VAL A 50 5.73 -9.79 -0.47
CA VAL A 50 4.96 -10.98 -0.13
C VAL A 50 3.62 -10.91 -0.85
N LYS A 51 3.62 -11.29 -2.12
CA LYS A 51 2.44 -11.09 -2.97
C LYS A 51 1.27 -11.98 -2.64
N ARG A 52 1.50 -13.05 -1.96
CA ARG A 52 0.40 -13.94 -1.59
C ARG A 52 -0.58 -13.25 -0.65
N LEU A 53 -0.19 -12.15 -0.04
CA LEU A 53 -1.11 -11.43 0.83
C LEU A 53 -2.24 -10.77 0.04
N ASP A 54 -2.01 -10.51 -1.23
CA ASP A 54 -3.01 -9.90 -2.10
C ASP A 54 -3.43 -10.95 -3.13
N ARG A 55 -4.25 -11.88 -2.71
CA ARG A 55 -4.61 -13.00 -3.57
C ARG A 55 -5.45 -12.59 -4.75
N ASP A 56 -6.28 -11.58 -4.57
CA ASP A 56 -7.15 -11.11 -5.64
C ASP A 56 -6.45 -10.16 -6.58
N LYS A 57 -5.26 -9.73 -6.22
CA LYS A 57 -4.49 -8.79 -7.03
C LYS A 57 -5.24 -7.50 -7.27
N ASP A 58 -5.95 -7.04 -6.24
CA ASP A 58 -6.67 -5.78 -6.33
C ASP A 58 -5.95 -4.68 -5.58
N GLY A 59 -4.75 -4.95 -5.09
CA GLY A 59 -3.97 -3.96 -4.38
C GLY A 59 -4.25 -3.88 -2.90
N ILE A 60 -5.17 -4.69 -2.41
CA ILE A 60 -5.53 -4.69 -1.00
C ILE A 60 -5.16 -6.02 -0.39
N PRO A 61 -4.17 -6.05 0.48
CA PRO A 61 -3.77 -7.30 1.11
C PRO A 61 -4.71 -7.64 2.26
N CYS A 62 -4.75 -8.90 2.60
CA CYS A 62 -5.43 -9.35 3.80
C CYS A 62 -6.80 -8.71 3.97
N GLU A 63 -7.72 -9.09 3.10
CA GLU A 63 -9.02 -8.45 3.09
C GLU A 63 -9.72 -8.38 4.43
N LYS A 64 -9.55 -9.38 5.26
CA LYS A 64 -10.20 -9.38 6.56
C LYS A 64 -9.65 -8.30 7.47
N LEU A 65 -8.44 -7.87 7.23
CA LEU A 65 -7.86 -6.80 8.02
C LEU A 65 -8.07 -5.44 7.40
N CYS A 66 -8.10 -5.39 6.10
CA CYS A 66 -8.07 -4.11 5.40
C CYS A 66 -9.40 -3.68 4.82
N LYS A 67 -10.37 -4.54 4.83
CA LYS A 67 -11.71 -4.19 4.38
C LYS A 67 -12.75 -4.27 5.51
#